data_a8f8da7d69ba945ad73785aafbc7cc89
#
_entry.id   a8f8da7d69ba945ad73785aafbc7cc89
#
_cell.length_a   1.000
_cell.length_b   1.000
_cell.length_c   1.000
_cell.angle_alpha   90.00
_cell.angle_beta   90.00
_cell.angle_gamma   90.00
#
_symmetry.space_group_name_H-M   'P 1'
#
loop_
_entity.id
_entity.type
_entity.pdbx_description
1 polymer ?
#
loop_
_entity_poly.entity_id
_entity_poly.type
_entity_poly.pdbx_seq_one_letter_code
_entity_poly.pdbx_strand_id
1 'polypeptide(L)'
;MRDARVRDERVRRTELAGAVGDAQRLAADLDGAADRVALVRAAIADANARRDATLAAGASIAAIARHDRYLRRLRRELDAARGEALRAEAHHRDQLGAVDEARRRLTLARAEREVIERHFAAWRAERRKLAERRDD
;
A
#
# COMPACT_ATOMS: atom_id res chain seq x y z
N MET A 1 15.60 -27.33 -17.61
CA MET A 1 14.78 -26.19 -18.07
C MET A 1 13.42 -26.09 -17.37
N ARG A 2 12.59 -27.13 -17.38
CA ARG A 2 11.26 -27.13 -16.73
C ARG A 2 11.32 -26.73 -15.26
N ASP A 3 12.17 -27.38 -14.47
CA ASP A 3 12.28 -27.13 -13.03
C ASP A 3 12.79 -25.73 -12.71
N ALA A 4 13.61 -25.14 -13.59
CA ALA A 4 14.06 -23.76 -13.44
C ALA A 4 12.88 -22.78 -13.58
N ARG A 5 11.97 -22.99 -14.54
CA ARG A 5 10.79 -22.14 -14.74
C ARG A 5 9.77 -22.27 -13.61
N VAL A 6 9.58 -23.49 -13.08
CA VAL A 6 8.73 -23.70 -11.91
C VAL A 6 9.29 -22.97 -10.68
N ARG A 7 10.62 -23.00 -10.50
CA ARG A 7 11.27 -22.25 -9.42
C ARG A 7 11.13 -20.75 -9.61
N ASP A 8 11.33 -20.25 -10.83
CA ASP A 8 11.18 -18.83 -11.13
C ASP A 8 9.76 -18.35 -10.83
N GLU A 9 8.71 -19.05 -11.30
CA GLU A 9 7.34 -18.70 -10.97
C GLU A 9 7.08 -18.67 -9.45
N ARG A 10 7.64 -19.63 -8.71
CA ARG A 10 7.51 -19.66 -7.24
C ARG A 10 8.14 -18.43 -6.59
N VAL A 11 9.32 -18.03 -7.05
CA VAL A 11 10.00 -16.81 -6.57
C VAL A 11 9.15 -15.59 -6.86
N ARG A 12 8.63 -15.43 -8.10
CA ARG A 12 7.76 -14.29 -8.46
C ARG A 12 6.48 -14.24 -7.66
N ARG A 13 5.91 -15.40 -7.33
CA ARG A 13 4.73 -15.49 -6.45
C ARG A 13 5.04 -15.01 -5.04
N THR A 14 6.19 -15.37 -4.49
CA THR A 14 6.64 -14.91 -3.17
C THR A 14 6.92 -13.40 -3.17
N GLU A 15 7.55 -12.88 -4.22
CA GLU A 15 7.77 -11.43 -4.39
C GLU A 15 6.46 -10.65 -4.43
N LEU A 16 5.46 -11.14 -5.17
CA LEU A 16 4.14 -10.53 -5.20
C LEU A 16 3.47 -10.55 -3.83
N ALA A 17 3.49 -11.67 -3.12
CA ALA A 17 2.93 -11.78 -1.78
C ALA A 17 3.59 -10.78 -0.80
N GLY A 18 4.92 -10.63 -0.88
CA GLY A 18 5.67 -9.65 -0.10
C GLY A 18 5.26 -8.21 -0.44
N ALA A 19 5.16 -7.87 -1.72
CA ALA A 19 4.75 -6.54 -2.17
C ALA A 19 3.32 -6.19 -1.75
N VAL A 20 2.39 -7.15 -1.81
CA VAL A 20 1.00 -6.98 -1.32
C VAL A 20 0.97 -6.77 0.19
N GLY A 21 1.75 -7.54 0.96
CA GLY A 21 1.86 -7.37 2.41
C GLY A 21 2.39 -5.98 2.79
N ASP A 22 3.40 -5.48 2.06
CA ASP A 22 3.93 -4.13 2.25
C ASP A 22 2.89 -3.06 1.92
N ALA A 23 2.13 -3.23 0.85
CA ALA A 23 1.04 -2.31 0.49
C ALA A 23 -0.06 -2.28 1.57
N GLN A 24 -0.40 -3.41 2.17
CA GLN A 24 -1.38 -3.49 3.26
C GLN A 24 -0.89 -2.75 4.51
N ARG A 25 0.40 -2.87 4.87
CA ARG A 25 0.98 -2.10 5.99
C ARG A 25 0.95 -0.61 5.72
N LEU A 26 1.32 -0.17 4.53
CA LEU A 26 1.30 1.24 4.15
C LEU A 26 -0.13 1.79 4.06
N ALA A 27 -1.12 0.99 3.68
CA ALA A 27 -2.54 1.36 3.76
C ALA A 27 -2.98 1.61 5.22
N ALA A 28 -2.56 0.76 6.15
CA ALA A 28 -2.83 0.94 7.58
C ALA A 28 -2.14 2.21 8.13
N ASP A 29 -0.91 2.49 7.72
CA ASP A 29 -0.19 3.72 8.10
C ASP A 29 -0.92 4.97 7.57
N LEU A 30 -1.42 4.92 6.34
CA LEU A 30 -2.23 6.00 5.75
C LEU A 30 -3.52 6.22 6.53
N ASP A 31 -4.24 5.17 6.89
CA ASP A 31 -5.46 5.26 7.71
C ASP A 31 -5.17 5.88 9.07
N GLY A 32 -4.08 5.47 9.72
CA GLY A 32 -3.63 6.05 10.99
C GLY A 32 -3.27 7.54 10.87
N ALA A 33 -2.61 7.93 9.78
CA ALA A 33 -2.28 9.34 9.52
C ALA A 33 -3.54 10.18 9.25
N ALA A 34 -4.52 9.64 8.53
CA ALA A 34 -5.82 10.28 8.31
C ALA A 34 -6.62 10.45 9.61
N ASP A 35 -6.62 9.45 10.47
CA ASP A 35 -7.25 9.50 11.79
C ASP A 35 -6.62 10.60 12.66
N ARG A 36 -5.29 10.75 12.61
CA ARG A 36 -4.60 11.82 13.34
C ARG A 36 -5.02 13.21 12.86
N VAL A 37 -5.15 13.41 11.56
CA VAL A 37 -5.70 14.67 10.99
C VAL A 37 -7.09 14.94 11.52
N ALA A 38 -7.97 13.94 11.55
CA ALA A 38 -9.34 14.07 12.06
C ALA A 38 -9.37 14.41 13.54
N LEU A 39 -8.52 13.79 14.36
CA LEU A 39 -8.40 14.09 15.80
C LEU A 39 -7.96 15.52 16.06
N VAL A 40 -6.95 16.01 15.34
CA VAL A 40 -6.48 17.40 15.51
C VAL A 40 -7.53 18.41 15.05
N ARG A 41 -8.24 18.13 13.95
CA ARG A 41 -9.37 18.96 13.51
C ARG A 41 -10.48 19.05 14.55
N ALA A 42 -10.83 17.92 15.17
CA ALA A 42 -11.81 17.88 16.26
C ALA A 42 -11.34 18.68 17.47
N ALA A 43 -10.06 18.58 17.85
CA ALA A 43 -9.47 19.36 18.92
C ALA A 43 -9.50 20.87 18.62
N ILE A 44 -9.27 21.29 17.38
CA ILE A 44 -9.39 22.70 16.96
C ILE A 44 -10.83 23.18 17.08
N ALA A 45 -11.80 22.40 16.63
CA ALA A 45 -13.22 22.74 16.72
C ALA A 45 -13.65 22.92 18.21
N ASP A 46 -13.24 21.99 19.07
CA ASP A 46 -13.50 22.06 20.51
C ASP A 46 -12.83 23.28 21.16
N ALA A 47 -11.57 23.55 20.82
CA ALA A 47 -10.84 24.72 21.32
C ALA A 47 -11.48 26.05 20.87
N ASN A 48 -11.96 26.14 19.65
CA ASN A 48 -12.71 27.30 19.17
C ASN A 48 -14.02 27.48 19.94
N ALA A 49 -14.78 26.43 20.17
CA ALA A 49 -16.01 26.49 20.96
C ALA A 49 -15.76 26.97 22.40
N ARG A 50 -14.69 26.49 23.03
CA ARG A 50 -14.29 26.94 24.38
C ARG A 50 -13.85 28.40 24.41
N ARG A 51 -13.12 28.85 23.39
CA ARG A 51 -12.74 30.23 23.24
C ARG A 51 -13.96 31.13 23.11
N ASP A 52 -14.90 30.77 22.30
CA ASP A 52 -16.15 31.54 22.08
C ASP A 52 -16.99 31.58 23.33
N ALA A 53 -17.12 30.49 24.08
CA ALA A 53 -17.80 30.44 25.38
C ALA A 53 -17.09 31.36 26.43
N THR A 54 -15.77 31.36 26.45
CA THR A 54 -14.97 32.21 27.34
C THR A 54 -15.15 33.70 27.01
N LEU A 55 -15.19 34.06 25.73
CA LEU A 55 -15.50 35.43 25.27
C LEU A 55 -16.92 35.84 25.68
N ALA A 56 -17.91 35.00 25.47
CA ALA A 56 -19.30 35.29 25.84
C ALA A 56 -19.48 35.48 27.36
N ALA A 57 -18.67 34.81 28.17
CA ALA A 57 -18.67 34.95 29.62
C ALA A 57 -17.93 36.22 30.13
N GLY A 58 -17.37 37.04 29.24
CA GLY A 58 -16.68 38.30 29.62
C GLY A 58 -15.28 38.09 30.19
N ALA A 59 -14.53 37.13 29.66
CA ALA A 59 -13.20 36.79 30.14
C ALA A 59 -12.15 37.91 29.91
N SER A 60 -11.07 37.87 30.70
CA SER A 60 -9.94 38.79 30.58
C SER A 60 -9.16 38.55 29.26
N ILE A 61 -8.47 39.60 28.80
CA ILE A 61 -7.57 39.54 27.63
C ILE A 61 -6.52 38.43 27.80
N ALA A 62 -6.00 38.25 29.02
CA ALA A 62 -5.03 37.19 29.31
C ALA A 62 -5.60 35.77 29.10
N ALA A 63 -6.88 35.56 29.45
CA ALA A 63 -7.57 34.28 29.21
C ALA A 63 -7.73 34.01 27.70
N ILE A 64 -8.16 35.00 26.94
CA ILE A 64 -8.29 34.90 25.48
C ILE A 64 -6.93 34.65 24.84
N ALA A 65 -5.87 35.33 25.24
CA ALA A 65 -4.51 35.13 24.75
C ALA A 65 -4.00 33.69 25.00
N ARG A 66 -4.40 33.03 26.09
CA ARG A 66 -4.08 31.63 26.34
C ARG A 66 -4.79 30.70 25.33
N HIS A 67 -6.07 30.93 25.05
CA HIS A 67 -6.81 30.18 24.02
C HIS A 67 -6.19 30.34 22.64
N ASP A 68 -5.79 31.56 22.27
CA ASP A 68 -5.18 31.83 20.98
C ASP A 68 -3.80 31.17 20.83
N ARG A 69 -3.00 31.10 21.89
CA ARG A 69 -1.73 30.34 21.86
C ARG A 69 -1.97 28.83 21.68
N TYR A 70 -2.96 28.29 22.37
CA TYR A 70 -3.33 26.91 22.24
C TYR A 70 -3.81 26.57 20.82
N LEU A 71 -4.69 27.41 20.25
CA LEU A 71 -5.16 27.23 18.87
C LEU A 71 -4.02 27.34 17.86
N ARG A 72 -3.07 28.23 18.03
CA ARG A 72 -1.88 28.31 17.17
C ARG A 72 -1.05 27.02 17.23
N ARG A 73 -0.90 26.42 18.41
CA ARG A 73 -0.22 25.14 18.57
C ARG A 73 -0.96 24.04 17.83
N LEU A 74 -2.27 23.91 18.02
CA LEU A 74 -3.09 22.91 17.34
C LEU A 74 -3.06 23.04 15.82
N ARG A 75 -3.04 24.27 15.29
CA ARG A 75 -2.92 24.50 13.84
C ARG A 75 -1.57 24.03 13.30
N ARG A 76 -0.47 24.23 14.03
CA ARG A 76 0.83 23.67 13.67
C ARG A 76 0.84 22.13 13.72
N GLU A 77 0.19 21.55 14.71
CA GLU A 77 0.01 20.10 14.80
C GLU A 77 -0.81 19.57 13.60
N LEU A 78 -1.85 20.31 13.18
CA LEU A 78 -2.63 19.95 11.99
C LEU A 78 -1.78 19.98 10.72
N ASP A 79 -0.98 21.01 10.54
CA ASP A 79 -0.10 21.13 9.37
C ASP A 79 0.93 19.98 9.34
N ALA A 80 1.51 19.63 10.48
CA ALA A 80 2.39 18.47 10.60
C ALA A 80 1.67 17.15 10.30
N ALA A 81 0.46 16.95 10.84
CA ALA A 81 -0.34 15.75 10.61
C ALA A 81 -0.75 15.61 9.13
N ARG A 82 -1.11 16.70 8.46
CA ARG A 82 -1.38 16.72 7.01
C ARG A 82 -0.16 16.36 6.19
N GLY A 83 1.01 16.88 6.57
CA GLY A 83 2.28 16.54 5.92
C GLY A 83 2.60 15.04 6.04
N GLU A 84 2.38 14.45 7.22
CA GLU A 84 2.53 13.00 7.43
C GLU A 84 1.55 12.20 6.59
N ALA A 85 0.28 12.62 6.51
CA ALA A 85 -0.74 11.96 5.69
C ALA A 85 -0.39 11.99 4.18
N LEU A 86 0.11 13.11 3.68
CA LEU A 86 0.57 13.23 2.29
C LEU A 86 1.76 12.31 2.01
N ARG A 87 2.71 12.20 2.93
CA ARG A 87 3.84 11.26 2.78
C ARG A 87 3.39 9.81 2.82
N ALA A 88 2.48 9.46 3.73
CA ALA A 88 1.92 8.11 3.80
C ALA A 88 1.15 7.75 2.52
N GLU A 89 0.40 8.68 1.96
CA GLU A 89 -0.30 8.51 0.67
C GLU A 89 0.69 8.26 -0.48
N ALA A 90 1.77 9.04 -0.54
CA ALA A 90 2.80 8.89 -1.56
C ALA A 90 3.49 7.51 -1.46
N HIS A 91 3.87 7.08 -0.26
CA HIS A 91 4.47 5.77 -0.03
C HIS A 91 3.53 4.62 -0.41
N HIS A 92 2.25 4.71 -0.04
CA HIS A 92 1.26 3.72 -0.43
C HIS A 92 1.07 3.65 -1.95
N ARG A 93 1.00 4.79 -2.62
CA ARG A 93 0.88 4.86 -4.09
C ARG A 93 2.09 4.22 -4.78
N ASP A 94 3.30 4.53 -4.32
CA ASP A 94 4.53 3.95 -4.86
C ASP A 94 4.55 2.42 -4.68
N GLN A 95 4.10 1.94 -3.52
CA GLN A 95 4.02 0.50 -3.25
C GLN A 95 2.96 -0.20 -4.11
N LEU A 96 1.84 0.43 -4.43
CA LEU A 96 0.87 -0.11 -5.40
C LEU A 96 1.50 -0.27 -6.78
N GLY A 97 2.36 0.63 -7.20
CA GLY A 97 3.17 0.50 -8.41
C GLY A 97 4.09 -0.72 -8.36
N ALA A 98 4.74 -0.98 -7.23
CA ALA A 98 5.56 -2.17 -7.01
C ALA A 98 4.74 -3.47 -7.06
N VAL A 99 3.51 -3.48 -6.54
CA VAL A 99 2.57 -4.61 -6.64
C VAL A 99 2.23 -4.89 -8.11
N ASP A 100 1.93 -3.86 -8.89
CA ASP A 100 1.59 -4.01 -10.32
C ASP A 100 2.78 -4.57 -11.12
N GLU A 101 3.98 -4.12 -10.82
CA GLU A 101 5.20 -4.65 -11.44
C GLU A 101 5.43 -6.12 -11.07
N ALA A 102 5.27 -6.49 -9.81
CA ALA A 102 5.38 -7.88 -9.36
C ALA A 102 4.33 -8.79 -10.01
N ARG A 103 3.11 -8.30 -10.22
CA ARG A 103 2.05 -9.02 -10.98
C ARG A 103 2.47 -9.26 -12.42
N ARG A 104 3.02 -8.27 -13.10
CA ARG A 104 3.51 -8.40 -14.48
C ARG A 104 4.61 -9.45 -14.59
N ARG A 105 5.57 -9.43 -13.66
CA ARG A 105 6.65 -10.43 -13.62
C ARG A 105 6.12 -11.84 -13.39
N LEU A 106 5.15 -12.03 -12.50
CA LEU A 106 4.52 -13.32 -12.28
C LEU A 106 3.77 -13.81 -13.52
N THR A 107 3.01 -12.93 -14.18
CA THR A 107 2.28 -13.26 -15.42
C THR A 107 3.24 -13.71 -16.52
N LEU A 108 4.37 -13.00 -16.69
CA LEU A 108 5.41 -13.38 -17.65
C LEU A 108 6.01 -14.75 -17.32
N ALA A 109 6.39 -14.98 -16.06
CA ALA A 109 6.96 -16.27 -15.63
C ALA A 109 5.99 -17.45 -15.85
N ARG A 110 4.69 -17.23 -15.64
CA ARG A 110 3.65 -18.22 -15.94
C ARG A 110 3.56 -18.52 -17.44
N ALA A 111 3.52 -17.48 -18.27
CA ALA A 111 3.47 -17.65 -19.72
C ALA A 111 4.70 -18.42 -20.23
N GLU A 112 5.88 -18.10 -19.76
CA GLU A 112 7.12 -18.82 -20.13
C GLU A 112 7.08 -20.29 -19.68
N ARG A 113 6.58 -20.58 -18.50
CA ARG A 113 6.39 -21.96 -18.04
C ARG A 113 5.41 -22.73 -18.94
N GLU A 114 4.27 -22.12 -19.27
CA GLU A 114 3.26 -22.75 -20.14
C GLU A 114 3.81 -23.07 -21.53
N VAL A 115 4.61 -22.19 -22.13
CA VAL A 115 5.26 -22.44 -23.43
C VAL A 115 6.14 -23.68 -23.35
N ILE A 116 6.97 -23.79 -22.33
CA ILE A 116 7.85 -24.95 -22.13
C ILE A 116 7.06 -26.22 -21.87
N GLU A 117 6.00 -26.18 -21.07
CA GLU A 117 5.15 -27.33 -20.80
C GLU A 117 4.45 -27.85 -22.06
N ARG A 118 3.94 -26.97 -22.92
CA ARG A 118 3.36 -27.31 -24.22
C ARG A 118 4.40 -27.96 -25.14
N HIS A 119 5.60 -27.41 -25.17
CA HIS A 119 6.69 -27.96 -25.99
C HIS A 119 7.09 -29.36 -25.53
N PHE A 120 7.21 -29.58 -24.22
CA PHE A 120 7.47 -30.91 -23.65
C PHE A 120 6.34 -31.89 -23.91
N ALA A 121 5.09 -31.47 -23.85
CA ALA A 121 3.94 -32.30 -24.12
C ALA A 121 3.93 -32.77 -25.61
N ALA A 122 4.17 -31.85 -26.53
CA ALA A 122 4.29 -32.12 -27.96
C ALA A 122 5.43 -33.12 -28.24
N TRP A 123 6.62 -32.88 -27.69
CA TRP A 123 7.78 -33.76 -27.85
C TRP A 123 7.51 -35.18 -27.31
N ARG A 124 6.86 -35.32 -26.15
CA ARG A 124 6.48 -36.64 -25.62
C ARG A 124 5.46 -37.37 -26.50
N ALA A 125 4.53 -36.62 -27.08
CA ALA A 125 3.53 -37.16 -27.99
C ALA A 125 4.19 -37.70 -29.29
N GLU A 126 5.12 -36.95 -29.85
CA GLU A 126 5.90 -37.37 -31.02
C GLU A 126 6.74 -38.63 -30.75
N ARG A 127 7.44 -38.63 -29.60
CA ARG A 127 8.23 -39.83 -29.22
C ARG A 127 7.36 -41.10 -29.05
N ARG A 128 6.17 -40.96 -28.50
CA ARG A 128 5.23 -42.10 -28.39
C ARG A 128 4.81 -42.62 -29.77
N LYS A 129 4.44 -41.72 -30.70
CA LYS A 129 4.11 -42.10 -32.07
C LYS A 129 5.26 -42.79 -32.79
N LEU A 130 6.49 -42.36 -32.56
CA LEU A 130 7.66 -42.99 -33.16
C LEU A 130 7.96 -44.37 -32.55
N ALA A 131 7.72 -44.55 -31.27
CA ALA A 131 7.86 -45.88 -30.63
C ALA A 131 6.81 -46.85 -31.17
N GLU A 132 5.53 -46.47 -31.23
CA GLU A 132 4.42 -47.26 -31.79
C GLU A 132 4.71 -47.74 -33.23
N ARG A 133 5.28 -46.83 -34.07
CA ARG A 133 5.65 -47.18 -35.46
C ARG A 133 6.85 -48.13 -35.58
N ARG A 134 7.64 -48.31 -34.54
CA ARG A 134 8.77 -49.25 -34.52
C ARG A 134 8.37 -50.64 -34.06
N ASP A 135 7.28 -50.74 -33.30
CA ASP A 135 6.76 -51.99 -32.78
C ASP A 135 5.74 -52.66 -33.74
N ASP A 136 5.29 -51.93 -34.78
CA ASP A 136 4.52 -52.43 -35.92
C ASP A 136 5.45 -52.87 -37.06
#